data_f7544bffd6022ace0c67d982d917d9bf
#
_entry.id   f7544bffd6022ace0c67d982d917d9bf
#
_cell.length_a   1.000
_cell.length_b   1.000
_cell.length_c   1.000
_cell.angle_alpha   90.00
_cell.angle_beta   90.00
_cell.angle_gamma   90.00
#
_symmetry.space_group_name_H-M   'P 1'
#
loop_
_entity.id
_entity.type
_entity.pdbx_description
1 polymer ?
#
loop_
_entity_poly.entity_id
_entity_poly.type
_entity_poly.pdbx_seq_one_letter_code
_entity_poly.pdbx_strand_id
1 'polypeptide(L)'
;MKKTFLILLCLSMLLVACGGSAVETVEEPAATEEVETLDAPATTVAETLDKIVFGFVPSAEQAQLLDNIQPMMDLLSDGLGIEVEGFVTSDYSGLLVAMGSGQADVGAFATLGYVTAMNAFPTRFEAIAKSVRYGSGSYHGTWWTTDASICKSTPVIGAFENINGVPTLVTGSTTASPDVAALQVGWGFGDDGLIPEVRDGVTTSPGLACEADISVVTGEEVLFVEEGSTSGYLYPALQLKNMGIDYVNGITPRFAGSHDGVIAGLYNGDAKFGVTYDDARRTLRKTNADVGEKVIAFAITDEIPNDVIAVRTDLPEDMKQKIYDILAEYIATDEGLAIMDEIYGWTDLVPAVNSEFDVVREAAEEFGLYDD
;
A
#
# COMPACT_ATOMS: atom_id res chain seq x y z
N MET A 1 -23.68 45.20 -22.15
CA MET A 1 -24.79 44.68 -22.98
C MET A 1 -25.24 43.38 -22.35
N LYS A 2 -26.46 43.42 -21.79
CA LYS A 2 -27.13 42.31 -21.10
C LYS A 2 -27.63 41.30 -22.13
N LYS A 3 -27.45 39.99 -21.94
CA LYS A 3 -28.33 38.98 -22.53
C LYS A 3 -28.71 37.95 -21.48
N THR A 4 -29.93 38.15 -21.03
CA THR A 4 -30.78 37.26 -20.26
C THR A 4 -31.17 36.06 -21.15
N PHE A 5 -31.11 34.83 -20.64
CA PHE A 5 -31.78 33.70 -21.26
C PHE A 5 -32.69 32.99 -20.25
N LEU A 6 -33.90 32.81 -20.70
CA LEU A 6 -35.13 32.52 -20.00
C LEU A 6 -35.30 31.02 -19.77
N ILE A 7 -35.76 30.68 -18.56
CA ILE A 7 -36.17 29.36 -18.09
C ILE A 7 -37.52 29.01 -18.76
N LEU A 8 -37.64 27.76 -19.24
CA LEU A 8 -38.96 27.21 -19.59
C LEU A 8 -39.23 25.95 -18.76
N LEU A 9 -40.15 26.13 -17.83
CA LEU A 9 -40.73 25.15 -16.93
C LEU A 9 -41.87 24.46 -17.66
N CYS A 10 -41.84 23.13 -17.86
CA CYS A 10 -43.00 22.34 -18.28
C CYS A 10 -43.47 21.45 -17.15
N LEU A 11 -44.53 21.94 -16.51
CA LEU A 11 -45.36 21.26 -15.54
C LEU A 11 -46.49 20.52 -16.30
N SER A 12 -46.61 19.23 -16.22
CA SER A 12 -47.80 18.49 -16.65
C SER A 12 -48.35 17.62 -15.51
N MET A 13 -49.39 18.17 -14.86
CA MET A 13 -50.35 17.39 -14.05
C MET A 13 -51.26 16.62 -14.99
N LEU A 14 -51.58 15.39 -14.61
CA LEU A 14 -52.82 14.73 -15.00
C LEU A 14 -53.40 13.98 -13.80
N LEU A 15 -54.65 14.38 -13.53
CA LEU A 15 -55.54 13.93 -12.48
C LEU A 15 -56.39 12.74 -12.92
N VAL A 16 -56.79 11.93 -11.90
CA VAL A 16 -58.12 11.32 -11.69
C VAL A 16 -58.47 10.03 -12.43
N ALA A 17 -58.78 8.94 -11.70
CA ALA A 17 -60.19 8.66 -11.38
C ALA A 17 -60.37 7.55 -10.37
N CYS A 18 -61.25 7.80 -9.39
CA CYS A 18 -61.86 6.81 -8.49
C CYS A 18 -62.79 5.87 -9.25
N GLY A 19 -62.84 4.59 -8.84
CA GLY A 19 -63.87 3.65 -9.17
C GLY A 19 -63.87 2.53 -8.16
N GLY A 20 -64.76 2.56 -7.17
CA GLY A 20 -64.99 1.50 -6.24
C GLY A 20 -65.91 0.46 -6.83
N SER A 21 -65.79 -0.78 -6.39
CA SER A 21 -66.95 -1.63 -6.03
C SER A 21 -66.55 -3.06 -5.74
N ALA A 22 -67.16 -3.56 -4.70
CA ALA A 22 -67.64 -4.91 -4.39
C ALA A 22 -66.64 -5.93 -3.82
N VAL A 23 -66.90 -6.17 -2.54
CA VAL A 23 -66.56 -7.32 -1.75
C VAL A 23 -67.37 -8.52 -2.26
N GLU A 24 -66.69 -9.58 -2.65
CA GLU A 24 -67.29 -10.90 -2.72
C GLU A 24 -66.53 -11.86 -1.78
N THR A 25 -67.23 -12.29 -0.76
CA THR A 25 -66.84 -13.38 0.15
C THR A 25 -67.03 -14.71 -0.56
N VAL A 26 -65.94 -15.49 -0.69
CA VAL A 26 -66.06 -16.90 -1.03
C VAL A 26 -65.40 -17.73 0.06
N GLU A 27 -66.17 -18.70 0.56
CA GLU A 27 -65.88 -19.66 1.60
C GLU A 27 -64.68 -20.55 1.29
N GLU A 28 -63.98 -20.84 2.35
CA GLU A 28 -62.90 -21.84 2.48
C GLU A 28 -63.45 -23.26 2.37
N PRO A 29 -62.76 -24.20 1.74
CA PRO A 29 -62.75 -25.58 2.19
C PRO A 29 -61.35 -25.99 2.69
N ALA A 30 -61.36 -26.45 3.93
CA ALA A 30 -60.23 -27.09 4.56
C ALA A 30 -59.78 -28.34 3.81
N ALA A 31 -58.55 -28.38 3.39
CA ALA A 31 -57.84 -29.60 2.99
C ALA A 31 -56.52 -29.63 3.74
N THR A 32 -56.43 -30.50 4.72
CA THR A 32 -55.19 -30.94 5.36
C THR A 32 -54.39 -31.76 4.37
N GLU A 33 -53.33 -31.19 3.84
CA GLU A 33 -52.24 -31.95 3.19
C GLU A 33 -51.06 -32.05 4.15
N GLU A 34 -50.69 -33.28 4.45
CA GLU A 34 -49.46 -33.66 5.16
C GLU A 34 -48.26 -33.15 4.35
N VAL A 35 -47.49 -32.27 4.95
CA VAL A 35 -46.17 -31.87 4.39
C VAL A 35 -45.19 -32.99 4.74
N GLU A 36 -44.94 -33.88 3.80
CA GLU A 36 -43.74 -34.73 3.81
C GLU A 36 -42.50 -33.83 3.82
N THR A 37 -41.78 -33.83 4.92
CA THR A 37 -40.45 -33.27 5.02
C THR A 37 -39.49 -34.14 4.20
N LEU A 38 -39.26 -33.76 2.97
CA LEU A 38 -38.11 -34.25 2.20
C LEU A 38 -36.86 -33.62 2.78
N ASP A 39 -36.21 -34.33 3.70
CA ASP A 39 -34.79 -34.12 4.04
C ASP A 39 -33.97 -34.49 2.82
N ALA A 40 -33.77 -33.53 1.92
CA ALA A 40 -32.72 -33.62 0.93
C ALA A 40 -31.43 -33.14 1.61
N PRO A 41 -30.36 -33.95 1.66
CA PRO A 41 -29.08 -33.45 2.09
C PRO A 41 -28.68 -32.31 1.11
N ALA A 42 -28.47 -31.11 1.65
CA ALA A 42 -27.86 -30.03 0.94
C ALA A 42 -26.45 -30.50 0.55
N THR A 43 -26.32 -31.03 -0.64
CA THR A 43 -25.04 -31.22 -1.28
C THR A 43 -24.57 -29.80 -1.59
N THR A 44 -23.76 -29.23 -0.73
CA THR A 44 -22.91 -28.08 -1.09
C THR A 44 -22.06 -28.58 -2.25
N VAL A 45 -22.47 -28.23 -3.46
CA VAL A 45 -21.58 -28.27 -4.62
C VAL A 45 -20.48 -27.29 -4.26
N ALA A 46 -19.31 -27.81 -3.92
CA ALA A 46 -18.12 -26.97 -3.85
C ALA A 46 -18.02 -26.34 -5.24
N GLU A 47 -18.23 -25.04 -5.34
CA GLU A 47 -17.91 -24.30 -6.56
C GLU A 47 -16.43 -24.60 -6.83
N THR A 48 -16.18 -25.27 -7.97
CA THR A 48 -14.80 -25.47 -8.42
C THR A 48 -14.27 -24.07 -8.73
N LEU A 49 -13.30 -23.62 -7.94
CA LEU A 49 -12.62 -22.37 -8.18
C LEU A 49 -11.76 -22.56 -9.46
N ASP A 50 -12.18 -21.94 -10.54
CA ASP A 50 -11.54 -22.11 -11.85
C ASP A 50 -10.39 -21.11 -12.08
N LYS A 51 -10.37 -20.01 -11.28
CA LYS A 51 -9.39 -18.93 -11.35
C LYS A 51 -9.19 -18.27 -10.00
N ILE A 52 -7.96 -17.78 -9.76
CA ILE A 52 -7.61 -16.83 -8.69
C ILE A 52 -7.25 -15.49 -9.33
N VAL A 53 -7.74 -14.40 -8.76
CA VAL A 53 -7.37 -13.03 -9.15
C VAL A 53 -6.55 -12.39 -8.04
N PHE A 54 -5.30 -12.00 -8.36
CA PHE A 54 -4.36 -11.40 -7.43
C PHE A 54 -4.16 -9.91 -7.74
N GLY A 55 -4.57 -9.03 -6.83
CA GLY A 55 -4.47 -7.59 -6.97
C GLY A 55 -3.27 -6.98 -6.25
N PHE A 56 -2.71 -5.93 -6.84
CA PHE A 56 -1.55 -5.18 -6.35
C PHE A 56 -1.83 -3.68 -6.29
N VAL A 57 -1.27 -2.98 -5.30
CA VAL A 57 -1.32 -1.51 -5.22
C VAL A 57 -0.26 -0.85 -6.12
N PRO A 58 -0.49 0.37 -6.65
CA PRO A 58 0.45 1.05 -7.55
C PRO A 58 1.57 1.76 -6.77
N SER A 59 2.42 1.04 -6.04
CA SER A 59 3.51 1.64 -5.27
C SER A 59 4.67 2.15 -6.14
N ALA A 60 4.77 1.66 -7.38
CA ALA A 60 5.70 2.08 -8.41
C ALA A 60 4.97 2.24 -9.76
N GLU A 61 5.69 2.55 -10.83
CA GLU A 61 5.12 2.72 -12.17
C GLU A 61 4.35 1.45 -12.59
N GLN A 62 3.08 1.62 -12.98
CA GLN A 62 2.12 0.52 -13.16
C GLN A 62 2.54 -0.49 -14.23
N ALA A 63 3.09 -0.02 -15.35
CA ALA A 63 3.49 -0.92 -16.44
C ALA A 63 4.67 -1.81 -16.02
N GLN A 64 5.62 -1.26 -15.27
CA GLN A 64 6.74 -2.03 -14.73
C GLN A 64 6.27 -3.06 -13.70
N LEU A 65 5.33 -2.70 -12.83
CA LEU A 65 4.75 -3.65 -11.86
C LEU A 65 4.07 -4.80 -12.58
N LEU A 66 3.27 -4.54 -13.62
CA LEU A 66 2.58 -5.59 -14.39
C LEU A 66 3.56 -6.58 -15.03
N ASP A 67 4.65 -6.07 -15.61
CA ASP A 67 5.69 -6.94 -16.19
C ASP A 67 6.37 -7.81 -15.12
N ASN A 68 6.62 -7.24 -13.93
CA ASN A 68 7.32 -7.91 -12.84
C ASN A 68 6.47 -8.96 -12.11
N ILE A 69 5.14 -8.79 -12.03
CA ILE A 69 4.27 -9.78 -11.34
C ILE A 69 3.99 -11.03 -12.19
N GLN A 70 4.12 -10.95 -13.52
CA GLN A 70 3.71 -12.05 -14.41
C GLN A 70 4.43 -13.39 -14.10
N PRO A 71 5.75 -13.46 -13.87
CA PRO A 71 6.41 -14.72 -13.53
C PRO A 71 5.88 -15.36 -12.23
N MET A 72 5.50 -14.52 -11.25
CA MET A 72 4.90 -14.99 -10.00
C MET A 72 3.47 -15.53 -10.23
N MET A 73 2.69 -14.93 -11.13
CA MET A 73 1.35 -15.42 -11.49
C MET A 73 1.43 -16.76 -12.23
N ASP A 74 2.39 -16.90 -13.14
CA ASP A 74 2.64 -18.17 -13.86
C ASP A 74 3.02 -19.29 -12.88
N LEU A 75 3.90 -18.99 -11.94
CA LEU A 75 4.31 -19.94 -10.89
C LEU A 75 3.14 -20.37 -9.99
N LEU A 76 2.31 -19.42 -9.57
CA LEU A 76 1.11 -19.71 -8.77
C LEU A 76 0.12 -20.55 -9.57
N SER A 77 -0.07 -20.27 -10.87
CA SER A 77 -0.94 -21.05 -11.75
C SER A 77 -0.46 -22.50 -11.84
N ASP A 78 0.82 -22.70 -12.10
CA ASP A 78 1.43 -24.04 -12.18
C ASP A 78 1.31 -24.80 -10.85
N GLY A 79 1.60 -24.11 -9.74
CA GLY A 79 1.55 -24.69 -8.41
C GLY A 79 0.14 -25.03 -7.95
N LEU A 80 -0.84 -24.18 -8.19
CA LEU A 80 -2.24 -24.38 -7.79
C LEU A 80 -3.00 -25.31 -8.74
N GLY A 81 -2.57 -25.39 -10.01
CA GLY A 81 -3.24 -26.16 -11.06
C GLY A 81 -4.51 -25.50 -11.59
N ILE A 82 -4.67 -24.20 -11.37
CA ILE A 82 -5.74 -23.34 -11.87
C ILE A 82 -5.14 -22.02 -12.37
N GLU A 83 -5.86 -21.27 -13.19
CA GLU A 83 -5.41 -19.96 -13.67
C GLU A 83 -5.26 -18.96 -12.53
N VAL A 84 -4.14 -18.24 -12.49
CA VAL A 84 -3.92 -17.08 -11.60
C VAL A 84 -3.65 -15.86 -12.46
N GLU A 85 -4.51 -14.86 -12.34
CA GLU A 85 -4.42 -13.59 -13.07
C GLU A 85 -4.01 -12.47 -12.12
N GLY A 86 -2.95 -11.72 -12.47
CA GLY A 86 -2.49 -10.57 -11.71
C GLY A 86 -2.95 -9.26 -12.31
N PHE A 87 -3.26 -8.26 -11.49
CA PHE A 87 -3.53 -6.90 -11.94
C PHE A 87 -3.02 -5.86 -10.93
N VAL A 88 -2.72 -4.68 -11.43
CA VAL A 88 -2.35 -3.51 -10.62
C VAL A 88 -3.50 -2.52 -10.68
N THR A 89 -3.94 -2.04 -9.51
CA THR A 89 -5.03 -1.05 -9.43
C THR A 89 -4.56 0.35 -9.88
N SER A 90 -5.49 1.24 -10.18
CA SER A 90 -5.19 2.63 -10.53
C SER A 90 -4.77 3.47 -9.34
N ASP A 91 -5.19 3.08 -8.14
CA ASP A 91 -4.96 3.74 -6.87
C ASP A 91 -4.99 2.71 -5.72
N TYR A 92 -4.53 3.11 -4.53
CA TYR A 92 -4.45 2.22 -3.37
C TYR A 92 -5.82 1.74 -2.86
N SER A 93 -6.85 2.58 -3.00
CA SER A 93 -8.22 2.23 -2.61
C SER A 93 -8.87 1.22 -3.55
N GLY A 94 -8.43 1.18 -4.81
CA GLY A 94 -8.93 0.25 -5.81
C GLY A 94 -8.77 -1.22 -5.41
N LEU A 95 -7.69 -1.58 -4.71
CA LEU A 95 -7.50 -2.95 -4.25
C LEU A 95 -8.51 -3.34 -3.17
N LEU A 96 -8.80 -2.42 -2.22
CA LEU A 96 -9.84 -2.61 -1.23
C LEU A 96 -11.21 -2.85 -1.90
N VAL A 97 -11.54 -2.03 -2.92
CA VAL A 97 -12.79 -2.18 -3.68
C VAL A 97 -12.83 -3.49 -4.45
N ALA A 98 -11.75 -3.88 -5.11
CA ALA A 98 -11.67 -5.13 -5.86
C ALA A 98 -11.85 -6.36 -4.95
N MET A 99 -11.16 -6.40 -3.82
CA MET A 99 -11.32 -7.45 -2.82
C MET A 99 -12.73 -7.43 -2.20
N GLY A 100 -13.21 -6.25 -1.80
CA GLY A 100 -14.53 -6.06 -1.18
C GLY A 100 -15.70 -6.47 -2.08
N SER A 101 -15.59 -6.27 -3.39
CA SER A 101 -16.59 -6.67 -4.39
C SER A 101 -16.43 -8.12 -4.88
N GLY A 102 -15.36 -8.83 -4.50
CA GLY A 102 -15.05 -10.17 -4.98
C GLY A 102 -14.45 -10.20 -6.40
N GLN A 103 -13.91 -9.09 -6.86
CA GLN A 103 -13.14 -9.00 -8.12
C GLN A 103 -11.70 -9.46 -7.96
N ALA A 104 -11.20 -9.50 -6.73
CA ALA A 104 -9.91 -10.08 -6.38
C ALA A 104 -10.07 -11.07 -5.22
N ASP A 105 -9.28 -12.13 -5.24
CA ASP A 105 -9.26 -13.22 -4.28
C ASP A 105 -8.09 -13.08 -3.31
N VAL A 106 -6.98 -12.52 -3.80
CA VAL A 106 -5.74 -12.27 -3.10
C VAL A 106 -5.34 -10.82 -3.32
N GLY A 107 -4.80 -10.16 -2.32
CA GLY A 107 -4.33 -8.79 -2.41
C GLY A 107 -2.99 -8.57 -1.71
N ALA A 108 -2.05 -7.93 -2.40
CA ALA A 108 -0.82 -7.39 -1.82
C ALA A 108 -1.06 -5.94 -1.41
N PHE A 109 -1.25 -5.72 -0.12
CA PHE A 109 -1.61 -4.43 0.46
C PHE A 109 -0.44 -3.73 1.14
N ALA A 110 -0.37 -2.41 1.00
CA ALA A 110 0.22 -1.59 2.05
C ALA A 110 -0.64 -1.71 3.32
N THR A 111 -0.04 -1.58 4.50
CA THR A 111 -0.73 -1.91 5.76
C THR A 111 -1.94 -1.03 6.05
N LEU A 112 -1.95 0.25 5.65
CA LEU A 112 -3.16 1.09 5.73
C LEU A 112 -4.30 0.50 4.90
N GLY A 113 -4.05 0.12 3.66
CA GLY A 113 -5.06 -0.49 2.79
C GLY A 113 -5.66 -1.76 3.42
N TYR A 114 -4.81 -2.61 4.02
CA TYR A 114 -5.26 -3.82 4.71
C TYR A 114 -6.15 -3.51 5.93
N VAL A 115 -5.71 -2.63 6.84
CA VAL A 115 -6.51 -2.33 8.03
C VAL A 115 -7.82 -1.63 7.68
N THR A 116 -7.83 -0.80 6.64
CA THR A 116 -9.05 -0.17 6.10
C THR A 116 -9.99 -1.21 5.50
N ALA A 117 -9.45 -2.19 4.74
CA ALA A 117 -10.23 -3.30 4.20
C ALA A 117 -10.83 -4.16 5.33
N MET A 118 -10.07 -4.45 6.38
CA MET A 118 -10.56 -5.18 7.56
C MET A 118 -11.61 -4.40 8.33
N ASN A 119 -11.52 -3.07 8.41
CA ASN A 119 -12.55 -2.23 9.03
C ASN A 119 -13.85 -2.23 8.20
N ALA A 120 -13.75 -2.06 6.88
CA ALA A 120 -14.90 -2.05 5.98
C ALA A 120 -15.57 -3.43 5.85
N PHE A 121 -14.79 -4.51 5.92
CA PHE A 121 -15.23 -5.90 5.69
C PHE A 121 -14.62 -6.86 6.73
N PRO A 122 -15.02 -6.79 8.02
CA PRO A 122 -14.30 -7.43 9.14
C PRO A 122 -14.13 -8.97 9.06
N THR A 123 -14.91 -9.65 8.22
CA THR A 123 -14.91 -11.11 8.12
C THR A 123 -14.59 -11.64 6.72
N ARG A 124 -14.25 -10.75 5.77
CA ARG A 124 -14.08 -11.15 4.36
C ARG A 124 -12.65 -11.48 3.99
N PHE A 125 -11.68 -10.98 4.75
CA PHE A 125 -10.27 -11.14 4.45
C PHE A 125 -9.51 -11.62 5.68
N GLU A 126 -8.39 -12.27 5.43
CA GLU A 126 -7.38 -12.60 6.43
C GLU A 126 -5.98 -12.46 5.85
N ALA A 127 -5.03 -12.02 6.68
CA ALA A 127 -3.63 -11.97 6.31
C ALA A 127 -3.05 -13.38 6.34
N ILE A 128 -2.35 -13.77 5.27
CA ILE A 128 -1.61 -15.05 5.22
C ILE A 128 -0.11 -14.85 5.30
N ALA A 129 0.39 -13.73 4.80
CA ALA A 129 1.82 -13.42 4.81
C ALA A 129 2.08 -11.94 5.10
N LYS A 130 3.20 -11.69 5.77
CA LYS A 130 3.82 -10.38 5.92
C LYS A 130 5.18 -10.41 5.24
N SER A 131 5.49 -9.36 4.48
CA SER A 131 6.80 -9.25 3.84
C SER A 131 7.89 -8.92 4.86
N VAL A 132 9.11 -9.34 4.54
CA VAL A 132 10.33 -8.92 5.19
C VAL A 132 11.17 -8.16 4.17
N ARG A 133 11.71 -7.02 4.55
CA ARG A 133 12.58 -6.21 3.70
C ARG A 133 13.98 -6.18 4.32
N TYR A 134 14.95 -6.80 3.64
CA TYR A 134 16.35 -6.82 4.05
C TYR A 134 16.57 -7.26 5.52
N GLY A 135 15.79 -8.24 5.97
CA GLY A 135 15.85 -8.76 7.33
C GLY A 135 14.99 -8.04 8.37
N SER A 136 14.29 -6.96 8.00
CA SER A 136 13.36 -6.23 8.88
C SER A 136 11.90 -6.60 8.60
N GLY A 137 11.11 -6.77 9.67
CA GLY A 137 9.65 -6.94 9.62
C GLY A 137 8.87 -5.63 9.67
N SER A 138 9.57 -4.49 9.75
CA SER A 138 9.01 -3.13 9.76
C SER A 138 9.89 -2.19 8.94
N TYR A 139 9.37 -1.01 8.63
CA TYR A 139 10.02 0.07 7.89
C TYR A 139 9.50 1.43 8.37
N HIS A 140 9.96 2.53 7.76
CA HIS A 140 9.54 3.89 8.12
C HIS A 140 9.07 4.66 6.89
N GLY A 141 8.25 5.68 7.10
CA GLY A 141 8.14 6.81 6.20
C GLY A 141 9.38 7.70 6.32
N THR A 142 9.94 8.12 5.22
CA THR A 142 11.12 9.01 5.20
C THR A 142 10.77 10.36 4.60
N TRP A 143 11.15 11.41 5.30
CA TRP A 143 11.08 12.79 4.83
C TRP A 143 12.31 13.15 4.00
N TRP A 144 12.06 13.67 2.82
CA TRP A 144 13.08 14.02 1.82
C TRP A 144 13.08 15.51 1.54
N THR A 145 14.27 16.02 1.24
CA THR A 145 14.46 17.40 0.77
C THR A 145 15.50 17.49 -0.34
N THR A 146 15.36 18.50 -1.19
CA THR A 146 16.40 18.92 -2.16
C THR A 146 17.14 20.18 -1.69
N ASP A 147 16.74 20.75 -0.54
CA ASP A 147 17.31 21.97 0.01
C ASP A 147 18.21 21.66 1.23
N ALA A 148 19.50 21.50 0.98
CA ALA A 148 20.47 21.24 2.04
C ALA A 148 20.57 22.38 3.09
N SER A 149 20.01 23.56 2.82
CA SER A 149 20.06 24.69 3.77
C SER A 149 19.17 24.49 5.01
N ILE A 150 18.21 23.56 4.96
CA ILE A 150 17.37 23.20 6.13
C ILE A 150 18.13 22.36 7.17
N CYS A 151 19.22 21.72 6.77
CA CYS A 151 19.99 20.79 7.61
C CYS A 151 20.70 21.53 8.75
N LYS A 152 20.68 20.96 9.94
CA LYS A 152 21.42 21.47 11.11
C LYS A 152 22.94 21.44 10.92
N SER A 153 23.42 20.55 10.05
CA SER A 153 24.81 20.39 9.65
C SER A 153 24.91 20.02 8.18
N THR A 154 26.10 20.05 7.61
CA THR A 154 26.32 19.57 6.23
C THR A 154 25.80 18.14 6.09
N PRO A 155 25.00 17.82 5.03
CA PRO A 155 24.55 16.46 4.78
C PRO A 155 25.71 15.47 4.71
N VAL A 156 25.52 14.32 5.26
CA VAL A 156 26.51 13.24 5.35
C VAL A 156 25.96 11.97 4.71
N ILE A 157 26.83 11.07 4.31
CA ILE A 157 26.43 9.73 3.92
C ILE A 157 25.89 9.02 5.16
N GLY A 158 24.62 8.61 5.12
CA GLY A 158 23.96 8.03 6.26
C GLY A 158 22.48 7.75 6.02
N ALA A 159 21.86 7.20 7.03
CA ALA A 159 20.44 6.90 7.09
C ALA A 159 19.90 7.16 8.49
N PHE A 160 18.59 7.19 8.64
CA PHE A 160 17.96 7.24 9.96
C PHE A 160 17.63 5.84 10.44
N GLU A 161 17.79 5.63 11.75
CA GLU A 161 17.42 4.42 12.47
C GLU A 161 16.59 4.79 13.69
N ASN A 162 15.65 3.94 14.06
CA ASN A 162 14.93 4.08 15.32
C ASN A 162 15.72 3.40 16.45
N ILE A 163 16.49 4.17 17.19
CA ILE A 163 17.25 3.66 18.33
C ILE A 163 16.45 3.89 19.62
N ASN A 164 15.89 2.82 20.17
CA ASN A 164 15.06 2.86 21.39
C ASN A 164 13.85 3.84 21.30
N GLY A 165 13.18 3.88 20.17
CA GLY A 165 12.05 4.77 19.91
C GLY A 165 12.44 6.20 19.53
N VAL A 166 13.73 6.47 19.27
CA VAL A 166 14.22 7.81 18.88
C VAL A 166 14.81 7.76 17.48
N PRO A 167 14.22 8.48 16.49
CA PRO A 167 14.83 8.65 15.19
C PRO A 167 16.25 9.22 15.29
N THR A 168 17.24 8.45 14.88
CA THR A 168 18.66 8.79 15.03
C THR A 168 19.36 8.72 13.68
N LEU A 169 20.07 9.79 13.31
CA LEU A 169 20.92 9.79 12.13
C LEU A 169 22.17 8.94 12.39
N VAL A 170 22.31 7.86 11.66
CA VAL A 170 23.48 6.98 11.69
C VAL A 170 24.35 7.24 10.48
N THR A 171 25.63 7.50 10.72
CA THR A 171 26.63 7.84 9.70
C THR A 171 27.67 6.76 9.59
N GLY A 172 28.00 6.39 8.38
CA GLY A 172 29.26 5.70 8.04
C GLY A 172 29.40 4.30 8.56
N SER A 173 29.34 3.27 8.55
CA SER A 173 29.72 1.92 8.94
C SER A 173 28.57 0.92 8.98
N THR A 174 28.75 -0.10 8.23
CA THR A 174 27.96 -1.33 8.10
C THR A 174 27.82 -2.18 9.37
N THR A 175 28.36 -1.75 10.49
CA THR A 175 28.22 -2.41 11.81
C THR A 175 27.04 -1.87 12.62
N ALA A 176 26.31 -0.92 12.08
CA ALA A 176 25.01 -0.55 12.60
C ALA A 176 24.02 -1.73 12.48
N SER A 177 22.89 -1.64 13.18
CA SER A 177 21.90 -2.73 13.24
C SER A 177 21.50 -3.28 11.86
N PRO A 178 20.91 -4.46 11.80
CA PRO A 178 20.38 -5.03 10.54
C PRO A 178 19.46 -4.06 9.79
N ASP A 179 18.71 -3.21 10.50
CA ASP A 179 17.79 -2.24 9.92
C ASP A 179 18.52 -1.12 9.15
N VAL A 180 19.65 -0.64 9.70
CA VAL A 180 20.51 0.33 8.99
C VAL A 180 21.23 -0.32 7.82
N ALA A 181 21.66 -1.57 7.97
CA ALA A 181 22.23 -2.32 6.86
C ALA A 181 21.23 -2.48 5.71
N ALA A 182 19.95 -2.68 6.01
CA ALA A 182 18.88 -2.73 5.02
C ALA A 182 18.71 -1.41 4.26
N LEU A 183 18.75 -0.27 4.95
CA LEU A 183 18.73 1.05 4.33
C LEU A 183 19.98 1.34 3.51
N GLN A 184 21.11 0.78 3.89
CA GLN A 184 22.41 0.98 3.25
C GLN A 184 22.68 0.05 2.06
N VAL A 185 22.01 -1.12 1.99
CA VAL A 185 22.16 -2.12 0.90
C VAL A 185 21.83 -1.58 -0.50
N GLY A 186 21.45 -0.42 -0.66
CA GLY A 186 21.27 0.15 -1.96
C GLY A 186 22.24 1.29 -2.28
N TRP A 187 23.17 1.64 -1.36
CA TRP A 187 23.91 2.89 -1.44
C TRP A 187 25.42 2.75 -1.28
N GLY A 188 25.96 1.58 -1.57
CA GLY A 188 27.40 1.39 -1.65
C GLY A 188 28.09 1.26 -0.30
N PHE A 189 27.43 0.71 0.68
CA PHE A 189 28.05 0.23 1.91
C PHE A 189 28.34 -1.26 1.75
N GLY A 190 29.57 -1.60 1.41
CA GLY A 190 30.08 -2.95 1.50
C GLY A 190 30.71 -3.20 2.87
N ASP A 191 31.14 -4.44 3.11
CA ASP A 191 31.84 -4.87 4.35
C ASP A 191 33.07 -4.01 4.66
N ASP A 192 33.64 -3.34 3.66
CA ASP A 192 34.85 -2.52 3.73
C ASP A 192 34.58 -1.00 3.83
N GLY A 193 33.34 -0.55 4.01
CA GLY A 193 32.95 0.86 4.05
C GLY A 193 32.34 1.34 2.73
N LEU A 194 32.40 2.68 2.50
CA LEU A 194 31.80 3.33 1.34
C LEU A 194 32.35 2.82 0.02
N ILE A 195 31.63 1.92 -0.64
CA ILE A 195 31.91 1.49 -2.01
C ILE A 195 30.81 2.08 -2.89
N PRO A 196 31.12 2.86 -3.94
CA PRO A 196 30.13 3.22 -4.94
C PRO A 196 29.50 1.94 -5.48
N GLU A 197 28.19 1.78 -5.29
CA GLU A 197 27.52 0.59 -5.79
C GLU A 197 27.52 0.65 -7.33
N VAL A 198 27.98 -0.41 -7.96
CA VAL A 198 27.85 -0.63 -9.39
C VAL A 198 26.74 -1.66 -9.59
N ARG A 199 25.51 -1.21 -9.83
CA ARG A 199 24.43 -2.08 -10.29
C ARG A 199 24.24 -1.88 -11.80
N ASP A 200 24.14 -3.00 -12.51
CA ASP A 200 23.95 -3.01 -13.98
C ASP A 200 24.95 -2.14 -14.76
N GLY A 201 26.17 -1.99 -14.22
CA GLY A 201 27.21 -1.17 -14.81
C GLY A 201 27.12 0.34 -14.55
N VAL A 202 26.13 0.78 -13.77
CA VAL A 202 25.99 2.18 -13.35
C VAL A 202 26.58 2.37 -11.95
N THR A 203 27.52 3.30 -11.83
CA THR A 203 28.05 3.73 -10.52
C THR A 203 27.12 4.80 -9.96
N THR A 204 26.49 4.52 -8.81
CA THR A 204 25.57 5.44 -8.16
C THR A 204 26.26 6.24 -7.06
N SER A 205 25.80 7.47 -6.83
CA SER A 205 26.23 8.26 -5.66
C SER A 205 25.67 7.65 -4.36
N PRO A 206 26.37 7.84 -3.24
CA PRO A 206 25.84 7.43 -1.94
C PRO A 206 24.64 8.29 -1.53
N GLY A 207 23.78 7.71 -0.70
CA GLY A 207 22.63 8.41 -0.13
C GLY A 207 23.04 9.41 0.94
N LEU A 208 22.67 10.68 0.78
CA LEU A 208 22.89 11.71 1.79
C LEU A 208 21.71 11.79 2.76
N ALA A 209 22.03 12.09 4.03
CA ALA A 209 21.07 12.40 5.07
C ALA A 209 21.59 13.55 5.96
N CYS A 210 20.67 14.25 6.63
CA CYS A 210 20.97 15.26 7.62
C CYS A 210 19.83 15.34 8.66
N GLU A 211 20.11 15.85 9.84
CA GLU A 211 19.06 16.20 10.78
C GLU A 211 18.42 17.54 10.42
N ALA A 212 17.09 17.60 10.39
CA ALA A 212 16.32 18.83 10.33
C ALA A 212 15.03 18.69 11.15
N ASP A 213 14.41 19.81 11.45
CA ASP A 213 13.09 19.83 12.10
C ASP A 213 12.02 19.68 11.02
N ILE A 214 11.05 18.78 11.22
CA ILE A 214 9.96 18.56 10.25
C ILE A 214 9.12 19.83 10.06
N SER A 215 9.05 20.73 11.05
CA SER A 215 8.33 21.99 10.93
C SER A 215 8.80 22.91 9.79
N VAL A 216 9.97 22.66 9.20
CA VAL A 216 10.46 23.38 8.01
C VAL A 216 9.53 23.26 6.80
N VAL A 217 8.66 22.26 6.77
CA VAL A 217 7.68 22.06 5.68
C VAL A 217 6.46 22.98 5.81
N THR A 218 6.32 23.73 6.93
CA THR A 218 5.16 24.62 7.15
C THR A 218 5.12 25.71 6.11
N GLY A 219 3.98 25.80 5.39
CA GLY A 219 3.78 26.74 4.29
C GLY A 219 4.40 26.35 2.96
N GLU A 220 5.10 25.21 2.91
CA GLU A 220 5.77 24.71 1.72
C GLU A 220 4.89 23.67 0.97
N GLU A 221 5.27 23.40 -0.27
CA GLU A 221 4.71 22.29 -1.04
C GLU A 221 5.40 20.99 -0.64
N VAL A 222 4.58 19.95 -0.39
CA VAL A 222 5.03 18.61 -0.01
C VAL A 222 4.43 17.58 -0.96
N LEU A 223 5.28 16.78 -1.60
CA LEU A 223 4.86 15.63 -2.40
C LEU A 223 4.57 14.44 -1.50
N PHE A 224 3.33 14.00 -1.53
CA PHE A 224 2.87 12.73 -0.97
C PHE A 224 2.70 11.70 -2.09
N VAL A 225 2.65 10.42 -1.71
CA VAL A 225 2.38 9.33 -2.66
C VAL A 225 0.92 9.37 -3.08
N GLU A 226 0.03 9.01 -2.16
CA GLU A 226 -1.42 8.96 -2.32
C GLU A 226 -2.06 8.77 -0.94
N GLU A 227 -3.31 9.17 -0.74
CA GLU A 227 -4.00 9.11 0.56
C GLU A 227 -4.09 7.71 1.16
N GLY A 228 -4.11 6.65 0.32
CA GLY A 228 -4.08 5.26 0.75
C GLY A 228 -2.70 4.71 1.13
N SER A 229 -1.63 5.49 0.96
CA SER A 229 -0.27 5.07 1.30
C SER A 229 0.03 5.22 2.78
N THR A 230 0.51 4.15 3.43
CA THR A 230 0.87 4.16 4.85
C THR A 230 2.06 5.09 5.11
N SER A 231 3.21 4.84 4.45
CA SER A 231 4.45 5.61 4.64
C SER A 231 4.50 6.89 3.83
N GLY A 232 3.79 6.93 2.70
CA GLY A 232 3.79 8.10 1.82
C GLY A 232 2.68 9.11 2.12
N TYR A 233 1.81 8.85 3.12
CA TYR A 233 0.77 9.80 3.53
C TYR A 233 0.35 9.66 5.00
N LEU A 234 -0.24 8.53 5.44
CA LEU A 234 -0.85 8.44 6.78
C LEU A 234 0.12 8.82 7.88
N TYR A 235 1.24 8.13 7.99
CA TYR A 235 2.20 8.35 9.09
C TYR A 235 2.84 9.74 9.04
N PRO A 236 3.31 10.26 7.89
CA PRO A 236 3.80 11.63 7.80
C PRO A 236 2.73 12.68 8.14
N ALA A 237 1.48 12.52 7.68
CA ALA A 237 0.40 13.45 7.97
C ALA A 237 0.01 13.42 9.46
N LEU A 238 -0.02 12.22 10.08
CA LEU A 238 -0.22 12.04 11.51
C LEU A 238 0.93 12.70 12.31
N GLN A 239 2.17 12.54 11.87
CA GLN A 239 3.32 13.18 12.49
C GLN A 239 3.20 14.71 12.46
N LEU A 240 2.78 15.32 11.33
CA LEU A 240 2.47 16.75 11.24
C LEU A 240 1.35 17.15 12.19
N LYS A 241 0.24 16.38 12.20
CA LYS A 241 -0.91 16.62 13.10
C LYS A 241 -0.48 16.63 14.57
N ASN A 242 0.36 15.66 15.00
CA ASN A 242 0.85 15.54 16.36
C ASN A 242 1.82 16.68 16.75
N MET A 243 2.49 17.28 15.77
CA MET A 243 3.28 18.50 15.96
C MET A 243 2.43 19.79 15.94
N GLY A 244 1.11 19.68 15.73
CA GLY A 244 0.21 20.82 15.64
C GLY A 244 0.26 21.55 14.28
N ILE A 245 0.80 20.91 13.25
CA ILE A 245 0.85 21.42 11.88
C ILE A 245 -0.36 20.85 11.12
N ASP A 246 -1.19 21.74 10.58
CA ASP A 246 -2.31 21.34 9.74
C ASP A 246 -1.77 20.79 8.40
N TYR A 247 -1.87 19.48 8.21
CA TYR A 247 -1.35 18.80 7.02
C TYR A 247 -2.17 19.05 5.73
N VAL A 248 -3.29 19.78 5.83
CA VAL A 248 -4.12 20.19 4.69
C VAL A 248 -3.92 21.65 4.36
N ASN A 249 -3.90 22.54 5.37
CA ASN A 249 -3.86 23.99 5.17
C ASN A 249 -2.54 24.63 5.66
N GLY A 250 -1.79 23.95 6.51
CA GLY A 250 -0.49 24.40 7.01
C GLY A 250 0.68 24.09 6.06
N ILE A 251 0.43 23.24 5.05
CA ILE A 251 1.31 22.93 3.93
C ILE A 251 0.50 22.98 2.63
N THR A 252 1.14 22.79 1.47
CA THR A 252 0.46 22.57 0.19
C THR A 252 0.67 21.13 -0.25
N PRO A 253 -0.26 20.19 0.09
CA PRO A 253 -0.10 18.80 -0.27
C PRO A 253 -0.30 18.60 -1.78
N ARG A 254 0.58 17.80 -2.39
CA ARG A 254 0.44 17.31 -3.77
C ARG A 254 0.69 15.82 -3.80
N PHE A 255 -0.01 15.12 -4.66
CA PHE A 255 0.08 13.67 -4.80
C PHE A 255 0.79 13.30 -6.11
N ALA A 256 1.83 12.47 -6.00
CA ALA A 256 2.62 12.01 -7.14
C ALA A 256 2.14 10.66 -7.71
N GLY A 257 1.22 9.98 -7.00
CA GLY A 257 0.60 8.71 -7.41
C GLY A 257 1.42 7.46 -7.04
N SER A 258 2.75 7.59 -6.87
CA SER A 258 3.63 6.48 -6.52
C SER A 258 4.88 6.96 -5.78
N HIS A 259 5.63 6.05 -5.16
CA HIS A 259 6.85 6.39 -4.41
C HIS A 259 7.98 6.87 -5.32
N ASP A 260 8.17 6.22 -6.46
CA ASP A 260 9.13 6.65 -7.48
C ASP A 260 8.73 8.00 -8.10
N GLY A 261 7.43 8.27 -8.26
CA GLY A 261 6.91 9.57 -8.68
C GLY A 261 7.28 10.70 -7.73
N VAL A 262 7.23 10.47 -6.41
CA VAL A 262 7.69 11.47 -5.41
C VAL A 262 9.19 11.73 -5.58
N ILE A 263 10.02 10.68 -5.64
CA ILE A 263 11.48 10.84 -5.78
C ILE A 263 11.83 11.50 -7.12
N ALA A 264 11.13 11.15 -8.20
CA ALA A 264 11.33 11.78 -9.52
C ALA A 264 10.96 13.26 -9.49
N GLY A 265 9.84 13.63 -8.87
CA GLY A 265 9.42 15.02 -8.70
C GLY A 265 10.43 15.85 -7.89
N LEU A 266 10.94 15.29 -6.79
CA LEU A 266 12.01 15.93 -6.03
C LEU A 266 13.28 16.09 -6.85
N TYR A 267 13.75 15.02 -7.50
CA TYR A 267 14.94 15.03 -8.32
C TYR A 267 14.88 16.06 -9.46
N ASN A 268 13.72 16.23 -10.08
CA ASN A 268 13.47 17.18 -11.16
C ASN A 268 13.26 18.63 -10.66
N GLY A 269 13.07 18.81 -9.34
CA GLY A 269 12.85 20.12 -8.73
C GLY A 269 11.40 20.61 -8.79
N ASP A 270 10.43 19.68 -8.94
CA ASP A 270 9.00 19.99 -8.94
C ASP A 270 8.49 20.36 -7.54
N ALA A 271 9.18 19.92 -6.48
CA ALA A 271 8.97 20.33 -5.10
C ALA A 271 10.29 20.24 -4.32
N LYS A 272 10.32 20.88 -3.13
CA LYS A 272 11.50 20.80 -2.23
C LYS A 272 11.39 19.66 -1.23
N PHE A 273 10.17 19.27 -0.88
CA PHE A 273 9.88 18.29 0.17
C PHE A 273 9.00 17.18 -0.37
N GLY A 274 9.20 15.99 0.16
CA GLY A 274 8.35 14.84 -0.14
C GLY A 274 8.52 13.73 0.87
N VAL A 275 7.63 12.74 0.83
CA VAL A 275 7.63 11.60 1.73
C VAL A 275 7.39 10.30 0.98
N THR A 276 8.16 9.27 1.35
CA THR A 276 8.06 7.93 0.78
C THR A 276 8.43 6.89 1.85
N TYR A 277 8.51 5.62 1.44
CA TYR A 277 9.19 4.61 2.26
C TYR A 277 10.73 4.80 2.21
N ASP A 278 11.43 4.18 3.12
CA ASP A 278 12.88 4.11 3.22
C ASP A 278 13.46 2.88 2.46
N ASP A 279 14.38 2.94 1.51
CA ASP A 279 14.85 4.14 0.82
C ASP A 279 14.36 4.12 -0.63
N ALA A 280 13.32 4.91 -0.95
CA ALA A 280 12.70 4.91 -2.27
C ALA A 280 13.58 5.51 -3.38
N ARG A 281 14.68 6.21 -3.04
CA ARG A 281 15.66 6.68 -4.04
C ARG A 281 16.22 5.54 -4.89
N ARG A 282 16.18 4.30 -4.36
CA ARG A 282 16.60 3.08 -5.08
C ARG A 282 15.89 2.91 -6.42
N THR A 283 14.64 3.34 -6.53
CA THR A 283 13.85 3.20 -7.75
C THR A 283 14.43 4.04 -8.91
N LEU A 284 15.04 5.18 -8.60
CA LEU A 284 15.59 6.10 -9.60
C LEU A 284 17.08 5.91 -9.90
N ARG A 285 17.84 5.22 -9.07
CA ARG A 285 19.31 5.18 -9.18
C ARG A 285 19.82 4.60 -10.50
N LYS A 286 19.08 3.71 -11.15
CA LYS A 286 19.44 3.12 -12.45
C LYS A 286 19.46 4.17 -13.57
N THR A 287 18.58 5.16 -13.49
CA THR A 287 18.42 6.23 -14.48
C THR A 287 19.07 7.55 -14.06
N ASN A 288 19.10 7.80 -12.75
CA ASN A 288 19.57 9.04 -12.15
C ASN A 288 20.63 8.73 -11.07
N ALA A 289 21.85 8.42 -11.51
CA ALA A 289 22.92 7.91 -10.66
C ALA A 289 23.31 8.82 -9.48
N ASP A 290 23.00 10.11 -9.55
CA ASP A 290 23.27 11.13 -8.52
C ASP A 290 22.06 11.44 -7.62
N VAL A 291 20.99 10.63 -7.67
CA VAL A 291 19.77 10.85 -6.87
C VAL A 291 20.08 10.86 -5.36
N GLY A 292 21.03 10.03 -4.92
CA GLY A 292 21.43 9.97 -3.51
C GLY A 292 22.03 11.27 -2.96
N GLU A 293 22.71 12.04 -3.81
CA GLU A 293 23.27 13.34 -3.44
C GLU A 293 22.25 14.49 -3.52
N LYS A 294 21.29 14.38 -4.45
CA LYS A 294 20.31 15.44 -4.72
C LYS A 294 19.09 15.37 -3.82
N VAL A 295 18.66 14.17 -3.45
CA VAL A 295 17.50 13.93 -2.59
C VAL A 295 18.01 13.44 -1.23
N ILE A 296 17.88 14.29 -0.22
CA ILE A 296 18.49 14.14 1.10
C ILE A 296 17.42 13.68 2.09
N ALA A 297 17.66 12.59 2.82
CA ALA A 297 16.80 12.18 3.94
C ALA A 297 17.02 13.13 5.13
N PHE A 298 15.94 13.62 5.76
CA PHE A 298 16.12 14.52 6.91
C PHE A 298 15.32 14.15 8.17
N ALA A 299 14.37 13.24 8.07
CA ALA A 299 13.62 12.67 9.20
C ALA A 299 12.94 11.37 8.79
N ILE A 300 12.48 10.60 9.77
CA ILE A 300 11.64 9.41 9.58
C ILE A 300 10.39 9.48 10.47
N THR A 301 9.40 8.67 10.14
CA THR A 301 8.21 8.45 10.97
C THR A 301 8.45 7.37 12.03
N ASP A 302 7.43 7.07 12.82
CA ASP A 302 7.38 5.84 13.61
C ASP A 302 7.41 4.60 12.71
N GLU A 303 7.72 3.44 13.32
CA GLU A 303 7.79 2.15 12.62
C GLU A 303 6.42 1.72 12.06
N ILE A 304 6.46 1.17 10.88
CA ILE A 304 5.31 0.67 10.13
C ILE A 304 5.54 -0.82 9.88
N PRO A 305 4.63 -1.73 10.27
CA PRO A 305 4.72 -3.13 9.86
C PRO A 305 4.78 -3.24 8.32
N ASN A 306 5.61 -4.14 7.80
CA ASN A 306 5.72 -4.34 6.36
C ASN A 306 4.42 -4.82 5.72
N ASP A 307 4.37 -4.73 4.39
CA ASP A 307 3.22 -5.07 3.55
C ASP A 307 2.67 -6.46 3.82
N VAL A 308 1.39 -6.66 3.53
CA VAL A 308 0.65 -7.87 3.83
C VAL A 308 0.02 -8.46 2.57
N ILE A 309 0.11 -9.78 2.45
CA ILE A 309 -0.70 -10.55 1.51
C ILE A 309 -1.92 -11.06 2.26
N ALA A 310 -3.10 -10.63 1.81
CA ALA A 310 -4.37 -11.04 2.35
C ALA A 310 -5.19 -11.83 1.31
N VAL A 311 -6.00 -12.76 1.79
CA VAL A 311 -6.86 -13.60 0.96
C VAL A 311 -8.31 -13.51 1.44
N ARG A 312 -9.26 -13.90 0.58
CA ARG A 312 -10.66 -14.10 1.01
C ARG A 312 -10.73 -15.22 2.03
N THR A 313 -11.53 -15.02 3.08
CA THR A 313 -11.72 -16.04 4.15
C THR A 313 -12.44 -17.28 3.66
N ASP A 314 -13.25 -17.22 2.60
CA ASP A 314 -14.00 -18.32 2.03
C ASP A 314 -13.20 -19.21 1.06
N LEU A 315 -11.93 -18.87 0.78
CA LEU A 315 -11.02 -19.80 0.10
C LEU A 315 -10.76 -21.02 0.99
N PRO A 316 -10.62 -22.23 0.40
CA PRO A 316 -10.22 -23.43 1.13
C PRO A 316 -8.90 -23.23 1.88
N GLU A 317 -8.80 -23.71 3.13
CA GLU A 317 -7.62 -23.53 3.98
C GLU A 317 -6.34 -24.13 3.34
N ASP A 318 -6.47 -25.28 2.67
CA ASP A 318 -5.38 -25.91 1.95
C ASP A 318 -4.90 -25.06 0.75
N MET A 319 -5.80 -24.33 0.13
CA MET A 319 -5.45 -23.38 -0.94
C MET A 319 -4.73 -22.15 -0.40
N LYS A 320 -5.20 -21.55 0.71
CA LYS A 320 -4.53 -20.43 1.38
C LYS A 320 -3.11 -20.80 1.78
N GLN A 321 -2.96 -21.96 2.43
CA GLN A 321 -1.64 -22.48 2.81
C GLN A 321 -0.75 -22.71 1.58
N LYS A 322 -1.31 -23.25 0.51
CA LYS A 322 -0.56 -23.53 -0.71
C LYS A 322 -0.12 -22.26 -1.43
N ILE A 323 -0.94 -21.20 -1.44
CA ILE A 323 -0.56 -19.87 -1.94
C ILE A 323 0.65 -19.35 -1.16
N TYR A 324 0.57 -19.38 0.19
CA TYR A 324 1.68 -18.97 1.04
C TYR A 324 2.95 -19.79 0.76
N ASP A 325 2.86 -21.11 0.75
CA ASP A 325 4.01 -22.01 0.56
C ASP A 325 4.71 -21.75 -0.78
N ILE A 326 3.94 -21.61 -1.88
CA ILE A 326 4.49 -21.33 -3.21
C ILE A 326 5.24 -20.00 -3.22
N LEU A 327 4.67 -18.95 -2.64
CA LEU A 327 5.30 -17.63 -2.59
C LEU A 327 6.55 -17.62 -1.72
N ALA A 328 6.51 -18.30 -0.56
CA ALA A 328 7.64 -18.41 0.36
C ALA A 328 8.78 -19.26 -0.23
N GLU A 329 8.46 -20.34 -0.96
CA GLU A 329 9.45 -21.13 -1.68
C GLU A 329 10.07 -20.35 -2.84
N TYR A 330 9.26 -19.56 -3.54
CA TYR A 330 9.73 -18.76 -4.68
C TYR A 330 10.69 -17.66 -4.25
N ILE A 331 10.36 -16.87 -3.23
CA ILE A 331 11.23 -15.78 -2.76
C ILE A 331 12.58 -16.32 -2.22
N ALA A 332 12.64 -17.58 -1.81
CA ALA A 332 13.88 -18.23 -1.38
C ALA A 332 14.81 -18.61 -2.55
N THR A 333 14.35 -18.48 -3.80
CA THR A 333 15.20 -18.70 -5.00
C THR A 333 15.83 -17.38 -5.44
N ASP A 334 16.98 -17.47 -6.16
CA ASP A 334 17.63 -16.25 -6.71
C ASP A 334 16.72 -15.48 -7.67
N GLU A 335 15.92 -16.17 -8.47
CA GLU A 335 14.95 -15.56 -9.41
C GLU A 335 13.80 -14.91 -8.67
N GLY A 336 13.15 -15.61 -7.74
CA GLY A 336 12.02 -15.09 -6.97
C GLY A 336 12.43 -13.92 -6.09
N LEU A 337 13.59 -13.98 -5.46
CA LEU A 337 14.15 -12.88 -4.68
C LEU A 337 14.33 -11.64 -5.56
N ALA A 338 14.93 -11.79 -6.75
CA ALA A 338 15.15 -10.65 -7.65
C ALA A 338 13.82 -10.01 -8.11
N ILE A 339 12.81 -10.81 -8.41
CA ILE A 339 11.49 -10.34 -8.84
C ILE A 339 10.74 -9.68 -7.69
N MET A 340 10.69 -10.28 -6.52
CA MET A 340 9.96 -9.72 -5.37
C MET A 340 10.64 -8.48 -4.79
N ASP A 341 11.98 -8.40 -4.85
CA ASP A 341 12.73 -7.17 -4.51
C ASP A 341 12.42 -6.03 -5.52
N GLU A 342 12.30 -6.33 -6.81
CA GLU A 342 11.94 -5.33 -7.83
C GLU A 342 10.50 -4.86 -7.71
N ILE A 343 9.55 -5.73 -7.29
CA ILE A 343 8.13 -5.36 -7.11
C ILE A 343 7.97 -4.38 -5.94
N TYR A 344 8.37 -4.79 -4.74
CA TYR A 344 8.12 -4.01 -3.51
C TYR A 344 9.29 -4.02 -2.50
N GLY A 345 10.48 -4.45 -2.90
CA GLY A 345 11.61 -4.61 -2.00
C GLY A 345 11.47 -5.77 -1.02
N TRP A 346 10.66 -6.76 -1.36
CA TRP A 346 10.47 -7.94 -0.51
C TRP A 346 11.64 -8.91 -0.66
N THR A 347 12.25 -9.28 0.47
CA THR A 347 13.38 -10.20 0.49
C THR A 347 13.10 -11.50 1.23
N ASP A 348 11.97 -11.58 1.92
CA ASP A 348 11.44 -12.80 2.54
C ASP A 348 9.93 -12.61 2.84
N LEU A 349 9.24 -13.71 3.12
CA LEU A 349 7.85 -13.76 3.56
C LEU A 349 7.72 -14.58 4.83
N VAL A 350 6.98 -14.08 5.81
CA VAL A 350 6.67 -14.79 7.04
C VAL A 350 5.15 -14.87 7.23
N PRO A 351 4.63 -15.89 7.94
CA PRO A 351 3.20 -15.93 8.27
C PRO A 351 2.79 -14.65 9.02
N ALA A 352 1.66 -14.07 8.63
CA ALA A 352 1.15 -12.86 9.26
C ALA A 352 0.07 -13.18 10.31
N VAL A 353 0.00 -12.33 11.33
CA VAL A 353 -1.06 -12.34 12.33
C VAL A 353 -1.74 -10.98 12.35
N ASN A 354 -3.08 -10.96 12.29
CA ASN A 354 -3.85 -9.72 12.15
C ASN A 354 -3.53 -8.65 13.23
N SER A 355 -3.21 -9.06 14.47
CA SER A 355 -2.84 -8.13 15.54
C SER A 355 -1.50 -7.43 15.36
N GLU A 356 -0.65 -7.88 14.44
CA GLU A 356 0.61 -7.17 14.12
C GLU A 356 0.36 -5.81 13.47
N PHE A 357 -0.84 -5.60 12.91
CA PHE A 357 -1.25 -4.38 12.23
C PHE A 357 -2.10 -3.45 13.12
N ASP A 358 -2.26 -3.76 14.43
CA ASP A 358 -3.05 -2.93 15.36
C ASP A 358 -2.48 -1.52 15.50
N VAL A 359 -1.15 -1.38 15.45
CA VAL A 359 -0.49 -0.06 15.47
C VAL A 359 -0.91 0.83 14.29
N VAL A 360 -1.18 0.25 13.12
CA VAL A 360 -1.66 0.98 11.95
C VAL A 360 -3.15 1.30 12.08
N ARG A 361 -3.96 0.41 12.70
CA ARG A 361 -5.37 0.70 13.03
C ARG A 361 -5.48 1.88 13.98
N GLU A 362 -4.69 1.87 15.05
CA GLU A 362 -4.63 2.98 16.02
C GLU A 362 -4.22 4.28 15.35
N ALA A 363 -3.22 4.26 14.46
CA ALA A 363 -2.81 5.42 13.68
C ALA A 363 -3.92 5.93 12.75
N ALA A 364 -4.65 5.03 12.09
CA ALA A 364 -5.77 5.37 11.20
C ALA A 364 -6.97 5.96 11.99
N GLU A 365 -7.26 5.41 13.18
CA GLU A 365 -8.27 5.94 14.10
C GLU A 365 -7.86 7.32 14.63
N GLU A 366 -6.63 7.49 15.11
CA GLU A 366 -6.11 8.78 15.57
C GLU A 366 -6.13 9.84 14.46
N PHE A 367 -5.88 9.43 13.24
CA PHE A 367 -5.97 10.30 12.07
C PHE A 367 -7.41 10.71 11.76
N GLY A 368 -8.41 9.89 12.14
CA GLY A 368 -9.84 10.11 11.93
C GLY A 368 -10.39 9.46 10.65
N LEU A 369 -9.74 8.42 10.13
CA LEU A 369 -10.20 7.75 8.90
C LEU A 369 -11.49 6.94 9.06
N TYR A 370 -11.94 6.70 10.29
CA TYR A 370 -13.12 5.89 10.60
C TYR A 370 -14.23 6.68 11.29
N ASP A 371 -14.13 8.01 11.31
CA ASP A 371 -15.05 8.93 12.04
C ASP A 371 -16.31 9.32 11.23
N ASP A 372 -16.82 8.50 10.31
CA ASP A 372 -18.02 8.75 9.50
C ASP A 372 -19.34 8.42 10.21
#